data_d80af29c99bdb2d18872f3f03473e5a7
#
_entry.id   d80af29c99bdb2d18872f3f03473e5a7
#
_cell.length_a   1.000
_cell.length_b   1.000
_cell.length_c   1.000
_cell.angle_alpha   90.00
_cell.angle_beta   90.00
_cell.angle_gamma   90.00
#
_symmetry.space_group_name_H-M   'P 1'
#
loop_
_entity.id
_entity.type
_entity.pdbx_description
1 polymer ?
#
loop_
_entity_poly.entity_id
_entity_poly.type
_entity_poly.pdbx_seq_one_letter_code
_entity_poly.pdbx_strand_id
1 'polypeptide(L)'
;DYSSLNATVYAAQAPVEVAPVFYPAAWHCLCAMVSSFLNVSIPLAENAINFVFASMVFPAGMYCLMECLLGEKRWAVVSGSVISVAFVAFPWQLLVFGPIFPNLASFAALPAVMVLFVVFWQRGLSASGRLLIALALFVGIVGLALMQPNAVFTAAVFLAPYCVVLAYRAGDRLPGKTLSVHAKKILAGMLCGFAIVAIWLLLYKMPFLQSTVSFSWPSFVSVRQAVVNAVLLAYVKQAQVALAVLVCCGIVYTLRNRKYLWMIVSFAIASLFYVVNASTDSLAKAVLTGFWYADPYRIAAMAAICAVPLAGLGFYAFVKFVIHFCDKLDLRWLAFGGRVPLAMSVGMVL
;
A
#
# COMPACT_ATOMS: atom_id res chain seq x y z
N ASP A 1 16.36 -23.97 -11.48
CA ASP A 1 15.94 -24.86 -10.39
C ASP A 1 15.71 -24.02 -9.13
N TYR A 2 14.45 -24.01 -8.65
CA TYR A 2 14.03 -23.18 -7.52
C TYR A 2 14.72 -23.60 -6.20
N SER A 3 15.08 -24.85 -6.07
CA SER A 3 15.82 -25.39 -4.93
C SER A 3 17.29 -24.96 -4.92
N SER A 4 17.87 -24.72 -6.10
CA SER A 4 19.27 -24.32 -6.23
C SER A 4 19.47 -22.81 -5.99
N LEU A 5 18.46 -21.97 -6.17
CA LEU A 5 18.52 -20.54 -5.86
C LEU A 5 18.76 -20.28 -4.36
N ASN A 6 18.14 -21.06 -3.48
CA ASN A 6 18.39 -20.99 -2.04
C ASN A 6 19.78 -21.50 -1.65
N ALA A 7 20.33 -22.47 -2.40
CA ALA A 7 21.62 -23.05 -2.11
C ALA A 7 22.79 -22.19 -2.64
N THR A 8 22.63 -21.57 -3.82
CA THR A 8 23.75 -20.93 -4.52
C THR A 8 24.09 -19.52 -4.05
N VAL A 9 23.10 -18.70 -3.64
CA VAL A 9 23.36 -17.31 -3.25
C VAL A 9 24.08 -17.21 -1.90
N TYR A 10 23.81 -18.15 -1.00
CA TYR A 10 24.42 -18.15 0.34
C TYR A 10 25.47 -19.25 0.54
N ALA A 11 25.29 -20.43 -0.04
CA ALA A 11 26.23 -21.53 0.15
C ALA A 11 27.55 -21.36 -0.61
N ALA A 12 27.56 -20.68 -1.75
CA ALA A 12 28.80 -20.38 -2.48
C ALA A 12 29.70 -19.34 -1.78
N GLN A 13 29.16 -18.60 -0.81
CA GLN A 13 29.87 -17.55 -0.08
C GLN A 13 30.10 -17.86 1.41
N ALA A 14 29.51 -18.92 1.95
CA ALA A 14 29.61 -19.27 3.36
C ALA A 14 30.38 -20.61 3.54
N PRO A 15 31.46 -20.62 4.31
CA PRO A 15 32.21 -21.84 4.62
C PRO A 15 31.56 -22.76 5.67
N VAL A 16 30.31 -22.51 6.05
CA VAL A 16 29.55 -23.23 7.07
C VAL A 16 28.20 -23.68 6.51
N GLU A 17 27.73 -24.87 6.84
CA GLU A 17 26.35 -25.32 6.55
C GLU A 17 25.33 -24.32 7.10
N VAL A 18 24.83 -23.44 6.25
CA VAL A 18 23.76 -22.51 6.59
C VAL A 18 22.45 -23.26 6.44
N ALA A 19 21.65 -23.31 7.51
CA ALA A 19 20.30 -23.84 7.44
C ALA A 19 19.51 -23.22 6.26
N PRO A 20 18.71 -23.98 5.53
CA PRO A 20 17.98 -23.47 4.37
C PRO A 20 17.06 -22.30 4.81
N VAL A 21 17.41 -21.11 4.40
CA VAL A 21 16.63 -19.89 4.66
C VAL A 21 15.69 -19.69 3.49
N PHE A 22 14.39 -19.47 3.78
CA PHE A 22 13.43 -19.14 2.75
C PHE A 22 13.81 -17.83 2.05
N TYR A 23 13.99 -17.89 0.73
CA TYR A 23 14.20 -16.71 -0.11
C TYR A 23 13.03 -16.52 -1.10
N PRO A 24 12.38 -15.35 -1.13
CA PRO A 24 11.25 -15.09 -2.03
C PRO A 24 11.75 -14.92 -3.47
N ALA A 25 11.73 -15.99 -4.28
CA ALA A 25 12.36 -16.03 -5.59
C ALA A 25 11.38 -15.85 -6.78
N ALA A 26 10.09 -15.61 -6.55
CA ALA A 26 9.09 -15.59 -7.63
C ALA A 26 9.39 -14.52 -8.70
N TRP A 27 9.87 -13.33 -8.31
CA TRP A 27 10.28 -12.31 -9.28
C TRP A 27 11.45 -12.79 -10.14
N HIS A 28 12.46 -13.42 -9.57
CA HIS A 28 13.60 -13.98 -10.30
C HIS A 28 13.17 -15.09 -11.26
N CYS A 29 12.26 -15.96 -10.83
CA CYS A 29 11.68 -17.00 -11.70
C CYS A 29 10.94 -16.37 -12.89
N LEU A 30 10.18 -15.30 -12.67
CA LEU A 30 9.49 -14.60 -13.74
C LEU A 30 10.49 -13.99 -14.75
N CYS A 31 11.58 -13.38 -14.26
CA CYS A 31 12.64 -12.86 -15.13
C CYS A 31 13.31 -13.98 -15.94
N ALA A 32 13.62 -15.10 -15.32
CA ALA A 32 14.20 -16.26 -15.98
C ALA A 32 13.26 -16.84 -17.05
N MET A 33 11.96 -16.92 -16.78
CA MET A 33 10.95 -17.35 -17.75
C MET A 33 10.89 -16.41 -18.96
N VAL A 34 10.79 -15.11 -18.74
CA VAL A 34 10.73 -14.12 -19.83
C VAL A 34 12.01 -14.16 -20.67
N SER A 35 13.18 -14.22 -20.02
CA SER A 35 14.47 -14.35 -20.71
C SER A 35 14.52 -15.60 -21.60
N SER A 36 14.09 -16.75 -21.05
CA SER A 36 14.10 -18.03 -21.78
C SER A 36 13.08 -18.08 -22.92
N PHE A 37 11.84 -17.62 -22.69
CA PHE A 37 10.79 -17.66 -23.71
C PHE A 37 11.04 -16.72 -24.88
N LEU A 38 11.56 -15.52 -24.59
CA LEU A 38 11.81 -14.49 -25.61
C LEU A 38 13.24 -14.52 -26.14
N ASN A 39 14.10 -15.41 -25.61
CA ASN A 39 15.52 -15.49 -25.95
C ASN A 39 16.22 -14.13 -25.85
N VAL A 40 15.96 -13.39 -24.77
CA VAL A 40 16.55 -12.07 -24.49
C VAL A 40 17.51 -12.14 -23.30
N SER A 41 18.39 -11.16 -23.19
CA SER A 41 19.32 -11.09 -22.05
C SER A 41 18.57 -10.91 -20.72
N ILE A 42 19.10 -11.44 -19.63
CA ILE A 42 18.52 -11.31 -18.29
C ILE A 42 18.27 -9.84 -17.90
N PRO A 43 19.22 -8.90 -18.07
CA PRO A 43 18.98 -7.49 -17.74
C PRO A 43 17.82 -6.86 -18.54
N LEU A 44 17.62 -7.28 -19.79
CA LEU A 44 16.48 -6.79 -20.58
C LEU A 44 15.16 -7.35 -20.05
N ALA A 45 15.11 -8.63 -19.68
CA ALA A 45 13.94 -9.24 -19.08
C ALA A 45 13.59 -8.59 -17.72
N GLU A 46 14.57 -8.33 -16.87
CA GLU A 46 14.40 -7.63 -15.59
C GLU A 46 13.83 -6.21 -15.77
N ASN A 47 14.41 -5.43 -16.69
CA ASN A 47 13.94 -4.09 -16.98
C ASN A 47 12.51 -4.08 -17.55
N ALA A 48 12.20 -5.01 -18.45
CA ALA A 48 10.85 -5.13 -19.05
C ALA A 48 9.83 -5.48 -17.96
N ILE A 49 10.13 -6.43 -17.07
CA ILE A 49 9.25 -6.81 -15.96
C ILE A 49 9.06 -5.65 -14.99
N ASN A 50 10.13 -4.98 -14.60
CA ASN A 50 10.06 -3.83 -13.69
C ASN A 50 9.24 -2.69 -14.29
N PHE A 51 9.40 -2.42 -15.60
CA PHE A 51 8.59 -1.45 -16.33
C PHE A 51 7.10 -1.82 -16.29
N VAL A 52 6.75 -3.07 -16.60
CA VAL A 52 5.35 -3.54 -16.59
C VAL A 52 4.75 -3.42 -15.18
N PHE A 53 5.47 -3.85 -14.14
CA PHE A 53 4.97 -3.74 -12.77
C PHE A 53 4.80 -2.29 -12.32
N ALA A 54 5.76 -1.41 -12.59
CA ALA A 54 5.71 -0.02 -12.17
C ALA A 54 4.66 0.80 -12.93
N SER A 55 4.55 0.63 -14.26
CA SER A 55 3.77 1.52 -15.13
C SER A 55 2.40 0.98 -15.53
N MET A 56 2.15 -0.33 -15.40
CA MET A 56 0.89 -0.97 -15.80
C MET A 56 0.20 -1.66 -14.61
N VAL A 57 0.88 -2.61 -13.94
CA VAL A 57 0.26 -3.42 -12.88
C VAL A 57 -0.15 -2.54 -11.71
N PHE A 58 0.72 -1.65 -11.26
CA PHE A 58 0.43 -0.78 -10.12
C PHE A 58 -0.73 0.18 -10.36
N PRO A 59 -0.72 1.04 -11.39
CA PRO A 59 -1.82 1.97 -11.61
C PRO A 59 -3.13 1.26 -11.95
N ALA A 60 -3.10 0.12 -12.67
CA ALA A 60 -4.29 -0.69 -12.92
C ALA A 60 -4.85 -1.31 -11.63
N GLY A 61 -3.98 -1.86 -10.78
CA GLY A 61 -4.36 -2.37 -9.46
C GLY A 61 -4.95 -1.27 -8.57
N MET A 62 -4.34 -0.08 -8.57
CA MET A 62 -4.86 1.09 -7.87
C MET A 62 -6.22 1.54 -8.41
N TYR A 63 -6.40 1.53 -9.74
CA TYR A 63 -7.70 1.80 -10.35
C TYR A 63 -8.78 0.85 -9.80
N CYS A 64 -8.52 -0.46 -9.85
CA CYS A 64 -9.46 -1.47 -9.35
C CYS A 64 -9.75 -1.30 -7.85
N LEU A 65 -8.72 -1.03 -7.04
CA LEU A 65 -8.88 -0.80 -5.61
C LEU A 65 -9.73 0.44 -5.33
N MET A 66 -9.42 1.55 -5.98
CA MET A 66 -10.17 2.79 -5.81
C MET A 66 -11.60 2.69 -6.36
N GLU A 67 -11.82 1.94 -7.45
CA GLU A 67 -13.17 1.66 -7.94
C GLU A 67 -14.01 0.91 -6.89
N CYS A 68 -13.45 -0.12 -6.27
CA CYS A 68 -14.13 -0.84 -5.18
C CYS A 68 -14.44 0.04 -3.96
N LEU A 69 -13.57 1.01 -3.65
CA LEU A 69 -13.69 1.85 -2.46
C LEU A 69 -14.48 3.15 -2.71
N LEU A 70 -14.35 3.74 -3.90
CA LEU A 70 -14.77 5.09 -4.25
C LEU A 70 -15.63 5.16 -5.52
N GLY A 71 -16.12 4.04 -6.06
CA GLY A 71 -16.73 3.95 -7.39
C GLY A 71 -17.78 5.03 -7.72
N GLU A 72 -18.51 5.54 -6.71
CA GLU A 72 -19.41 6.69 -6.84
C GLU A 72 -18.69 8.00 -7.28
N LYS A 73 -17.35 8.05 -7.17
CA LYS A 73 -16.50 9.21 -7.43
C LYS A 73 -15.53 8.94 -8.58
N ARG A 74 -16.07 8.69 -9.75
CA ARG A 74 -15.31 8.28 -10.95
C ARG A 74 -14.05 9.11 -11.20
N TRP A 75 -14.11 10.43 -10.99
CA TRP A 75 -12.94 11.30 -11.17
C TRP A 75 -11.85 11.07 -10.11
N ALA A 76 -12.23 10.76 -8.87
CA ALA A 76 -11.25 10.38 -7.86
C ALA A 76 -10.55 9.06 -8.20
N VAL A 77 -11.28 8.11 -8.78
CA VAL A 77 -10.75 6.80 -9.19
C VAL A 77 -9.76 6.97 -10.33
N VAL A 78 -10.16 7.61 -11.42
CA VAL A 78 -9.31 7.78 -12.62
C VAL A 78 -8.08 8.63 -12.29
N SER A 79 -8.27 9.80 -11.66
CA SER A 79 -7.15 10.68 -11.32
C SER A 79 -6.20 10.03 -10.31
N GLY A 80 -6.70 9.35 -9.28
CA GLY A 80 -5.87 8.67 -8.32
C GLY A 80 -5.06 7.53 -8.92
N SER A 81 -5.64 6.78 -9.87
CA SER A 81 -4.90 5.76 -10.62
C SER A 81 -3.74 6.37 -11.41
N VAL A 82 -3.96 7.47 -12.13
CA VAL A 82 -2.91 8.18 -12.88
C VAL A 82 -1.88 8.80 -11.93
N ILE A 83 -2.32 9.49 -10.87
CA ILE A 83 -1.45 10.13 -9.88
C ILE A 83 -0.64 9.09 -9.09
N SER A 84 -1.05 7.83 -9.03
CA SER A 84 -0.34 6.79 -8.28
C SER A 84 1.13 6.65 -8.68
N VAL A 85 1.45 6.85 -9.96
CA VAL A 85 2.83 6.80 -10.47
C VAL A 85 3.60 8.11 -10.33
N ALA A 86 2.99 9.18 -9.79
CA ALA A 86 3.68 10.44 -9.53
C ALA A 86 4.46 10.47 -8.21
N PHE A 87 4.22 9.51 -7.31
CA PHE A 87 4.92 9.44 -6.03
C PHE A 87 6.35 8.92 -6.21
N VAL A 88 7.35 9.71 -5.86
CA VAL A 88 8.76 9.32 -5.98
C VAL A 88 9.08 8.09 -5.11
N ALA A 89 8.51 8.01 -3.90
CA ALA A 89 8.78 6.91 -2.99
C ALA A 89 8.31 5.54 -3.53
N PHE A 90 7.28 5.51 -4.37
CA PHE A 90 6.81 4.33 -5.08
C PHE A 90 6.12 4.71 -6.40
N PRO A 91 6.46 4.10 -7.53
CA PRO A 91 7.36 2.94 -7.68
C PRO A 91 8.86 3.29 -7.84
N TRP A 92 9.20 4.54 -8.16
CA TRP A 92 10.49 4.95 -8.70
C TRP A 92 11.67 4.73 -7.76
N GLN A 93 11.49 5.03 -6.47
CA GLN A 93 12.58 4.87 -5.51
C GLN A 93 13.03 3.41 -5.38
N LEU A 94 12.12 2.44 -5.49
CA LEU A 94 12.48 1.02 -5.43
C LEU A 94 13.17 0.51 -6.70
N LEU A 95 13.12 1.27 -7.79
CA LEU A 95 13.88 0.99 -9.01
C LEU A 95 15.34 1.44 -8.90
N VAL A 96 15.62 2.52 -8.16
CA VAL A 96 16.95 3.16 -8.11
C VAL A 96 17.71 2.90 -6.82
N PHE A 97 17.03 2.51 -5.74
CA PHE A 97 17.65 2.18 -4.46
C PHE A 97 17.97 0.71 -4.38
N GLY A 98 19.19 0.32 -4.79
CA GLY A 98 19.62 -1.06 -4.78
C GLY A 98 18.68 -2.00 -5.57
N PRO A 99 19.03 -3.23 -5.82
CA PRO A 99 18.20 -4.16 -6.57
C PRO A 99 17.08 -4.77 -5.71
N ILE A 100 16.13 -3.96 -5.23
CA ILE A 100 14.96 -4.44 -4.48
C ILE A 100 13.75 -4.64 -5.37
N PHE A 101 13.98 -5.12 -6.60
CA PHE A 101 12.96 -5.37 -7.62
C PHE A 101 11.86 -6.37 -7.20
N PRO A 102 12.14 -7.44 -6.43
CA PRO A 102 11.09 -8.29 -5.88
C PRO A 102 10.10 -7.51 -5.00
N ASN A 103 10.58 -6.52 -4.26
CA ASN A 103 9.74 -5.65 -3.43
C ASN A 103 8.89 -4.71 -4.30
N LEU A 104 9.47 -4.13 -5.36
CA LEU A 104 8.74 -3.34 -6.34
C LEU A 104 7.57 -4.14 -6.92
N ALA A 105 7.84 -5.35 -7.43
CA ALA A 105 6.83 -6.20 -8.06
C ALA A 105 5.72 -6.59 -7.08
N SER A 106 6.08 -7.00 -5.86
CA SER A 106 5.12 -7.35 -4.82
C SER A 106 4.24 -6.17 -4.42
N PHE A 107 4.81 -4.97 -4.24
CA PHE A 107 4.05 -3.77 -3.91
C PHE A 107 3.19 -3.28 -5.07
N ALA A 108 3.64 -3.46 -6.32
CA ALA A 108 2.84 -3.12 -7.50
C ALA A 108 1.61 -4.03 -7.64
N ALA A 109 1.73 -5.32 -7.32
CA ALA A 109 0.62 -6.28 -7.35
C ALA A 109 -0.32 -6.16 -6.13
N LEU A 110 0.15 -5.56 -5.03
CA LEU A 110 -0.57 -5.44 -3.76
C LEU A 110 -1.99 -4.86 -3.88
N PRO A 111 -2.26 -3.75 -4.61
CA PRO A 111 -3.60 -3.19 -4.71
C PRO A 111 -4.60 -4.18 -5.31
N ALA A 112 -4.20 -4.99 -6.29
CA ALA A 112 -5.07 -6.00 -6.91
C ALA A 112 -5.46 -7.09 -5.89
N VAL A 113 -4.54 -7.52 -5.02
CA VAL A 113 -4.84 -8.48 -3.95
C VAL A 113 -5.75 -7.86 -2.88
N MET A 114 -5.54 -6.58 -2.55
CA MET A 114 -6.43 -5.86 -1.64
C MET A 114 -7.86 -5.72 -2.18
N VAL A 115 -8.05 -5.63 -3.50
CA VAL A 115 -9.38 -5.68 -4.13
C VAL A 115 -10.11 -6.97 -3.74
N LEU A 116 -9.45 -8.12 -3.86
CA LEU A 116 -10.05 -9.41 -3.52
C LEU A 116 -10.50 -9.45 -2.05
N PHE A 117 -9.69 -8.89 -1.14
CA PHE A 117 -10.08 -8.76 0.26
C PHE A 117 -11.32 -7.87 0.45
N VAL A 118 -11.36 -6.70 -0.20
CA VAL A 118 -12.50 -5.77 -0.11
C VAL A 118 -13.77 -6.42 -0.66
N VAL A 119 -13.69 -7.06 -1.83
CA VAL A 119 -14.80 -7.73 -2.50
C VAL A 119 -15.32 -8.92 -1.67
N PHE A 120 -14.44 -9.68 -1.02
CA PHE A 120 -14.83 -10.80 -0.15
C PHE A 120 -15.85 -10.38 0.93
N TRP A 121 -15.74 -9.16 1.47
CA TRP A 121 -16.63 -8.63 2.48
C TRP A 121 -17.86 -7.90 1.92
N GLN A 122 -18.02 -7.79 0.60
CA GLN A 122 -19.20 -7.17 0.01
C GLN A 122 -20.44 -8.03 0.20
N ARG A 123 -21.60 -7.35 0.30
CA ARG A 123 -22.90 -8.01 0.39
C ARG A 123 -23.36 -8.47 -1.00
N GLY A 124 -24.20 -9.52 -1.04
CA GLY A 124 -24.80 -10.00 -2.29
C GLY A 124 -24.00 -11.07 -3.03
N LEU A 125 -22.83 -11.47 -2.56
CA LEU A 125 -22.09 -12.58 -3.12
C LEU A 125 -22.76 -13.93 -2.77
N SER A 126 -22.89 -14.82 -3.77
CA SER A 126 -23.26 -16.22 -3.56
C SER A 126 -22.18 -16.96 -2.76
N ALA A 127 -22.51 -18.08 -2.15
CA ALA A 127 -21.54 -18.90 -1.42
C ALA A 127 -20.39 -19.36 -2.33
N SER A 128 -20.70 -19.82 -3.56
CA SER A 128 -19.70 -20.21 -4.57
C SER A 128 -18.83 -19.01 -5.01
N GLY A 129 -19.41 -17.85 -5.25
CA GLY A 129 -18.67 -16.63 -5.58
C GLY A 129 -17.72 -16.21 -4.46
N ARG A 130 -18.17 -16.32 -3.20
CA ARG A 130 -17.33 -16.00 -2.04
C ARG A 130 -16.18 -17.00 -1.88
N LEU A 131 -16.42 -18.29 -2.11
CA LEU A 131 -15.37 -19.31 -2.11
C LEU A 131 -14.32 -19.05 -3.19
N LEU A 132 -14.75 -18.72 -4.41
CA LEU A 132 -13.83 -18.39 -5.50
C LEU A 132 -12.96 -17.17 -5.16
N ILE A 133 -13.56 -16.13 -4.61
CA ILE A 133 -12.80 -14.94 -4.18
C ILE A 133 -11.86 -15.26 -3.03
N ALA A 134 -12.25 -16.11 -2.08
CA ALA A 134 -11.37 -16.55 -0.99
C ALA A 134 -10.17 -17.34 -1.52
N LEU A 135 -10.38 -18.25 -2.48
CA LEU A 135 -9.29 -18.97 -3.13
C LEU A 135 -8.36 -18.03 -3.92
N ALA A 136 -8.93 -17.10 -4.69
CA ALA A 136 -8.14 -16.10 -5.40
C ALA A 136 -7.33 -15.21 -4.45
N LEU A 137 -7.93 -14.78 -3.33
CA LEU A 137 -7.25 -14.02 -2.28
C LEU A 137 -6.11 -14.82 -1.65
N PHE A 138 -6.33 -16.10 -1.34
CA PHE A 138 -5.29 -16.98 -0.81
C PHE A 138 -4.12 -17.10 -1.78
N VAL A 139 -4.40 -17.38 -3.06
CA VAL A 139 -3.37 -17.45 -4.11
C VAL A 139 -2.64 -16.09 -4.26
N GLY A 140 -3.38 -14.98 -4.21
CA GLY A 140 -2.80 -13.63 -4.25
C GLY A 140 -1.85 -13.36 -3.08
N ILE A 141 -2.24 -13.71 -1.85
CA ILE A 141 -1.39 -13.56 -0.65
C ILE A 141 -0.13 -14.42 -0.77
N VAL A 142 -0.26 -15.67 -1.19
CA VAL A 142 0.88 -16.57 -1.44
C VAL A 142 1.80 -15.98 -2.52
N GLY A 143 1.24 -15.48 -3.62
CA GLY A 143 2.00 -14.82 -4.68
C GLY A 143 2.79 -13.61 -4.18
N LEU A 144 2.17 -12.73 -3.36
CA LEU A 144 2.87 -11.61 -2.72
C LEU A 144 4.00 -12.10 -1.81
N ALA A 145 3.76 -13.14 -1.00
CA ALA A 145 4.75 -13.67 -0.07
C ALA A 145 5.93 -14.32 -0.81
N LEU A 146 5.69 -15.00 -1.93
CA LEU A 146 6.72 -15.58 -2.78
C LEU A 146 7.53 -14.53 -3.56
N MET A 147 6.95 -13.37 -3.85
CA MET A 147 7.70 -12.22 -4.42
C MET A 147 8.45 -11.47 -3.33
N GLN A 148 7.74 -11.03 -2.27
CA GLN A 148 8.33 -10.36 -1.11
C GLN A 148 7.32 -10.31 0.05
N PRO A 149 7.55 -11.01 1.17
CA PRO A 149 6.59 -11.15 2.26
C PRO A 149 6.13 -9.83 2.90
N ASN A 150 6.96 -8.80 2.89
CA ASN A 150 6.61 -7.50 3.50
C ASN A 150 5.43 -6.79 2.82
N ALA A 151 5.07 -7.16 1.59
CA ALA A 151 3.85 -6.67 0.96
C ALA A 151 2.58 -7.14 1.68
N VAL A 152 2.58 -8.34 2.26
CA VAL A 152 1.45 -8.82 3.06
C VAL A 152 1.26 -7.96 4.31
N PHE A 153 2.36 -7.57 4.98
CA PHE A 153 2.32 -6.65 6.12
C PHE A 153 1.89 -5.23 5.68
N THR A 154 2.27 -4.80 4.48
CA THR A 154 1.81 -3.53 3.89
C THR A 154 0.29 -3.56 3.66
N ALA A 155 -0.26 -4.68 3.14
CA ALA A 155 -1.71 -4.86 3.04
C ALA A 155 -2.38 -4.80 4.43
N ALA A 156 -1.78 -5.45 5.43
CA ALA A 156 -2.30 -5.43 6.79
C ALA A 156 -2.37 -4.01 7.37
N VAL A 157 -1.32 -3.20 7.21
CA VAL A 157 -1.31 -1.79 7.65
C VAL A 157 -2.38 -0.97 6.94
N PHE A 158 -2.50 -1.12 5.60
CA PHE A 158 -3.50 -0.40 4.83
C PHE A 158 -4.93 -0.79 5.23
N LEU A 159 -5.20 -2.08 5.41
CA LEU A 159 -6.54 -2.63 5.63
C LEU A 159 -6.93 -2.70 7.11
N ALA A 160 -6.02 -2.60 8.07
CA ALA A 160 -6.34 -2.70 9.50
C ALA A 160 -7.44 -1.72 9.94
N PRO A 161 -7.39 -0.41 9.64
CA PRO A 161 -8.47 0.50 9.99
C PRO A 161 -9.78 0.18 9.27
N TYR A 162 -9.71 -0.35 8.04
CA TYR A 162 -10.90 -0.82 7.30
C TYR A 162 -11.55 -2.02 8.00
N CYS A 163 -10.76 -3.00 8.49
CA CYS A 163 -11.24 -4.14 9.26
C CYS A 163 -11.95 -3.69 10.54
N VAL A 164 -11.40 -2.71 11.25
CA VAL A 164 -12.03 -2.13 12.46
C VAL A 164 -13.39 -1.52 12.11
N VAL A 165 -13.50 -0.80 10.98
CA VAL A 165 -14.78 -0.24 10.51
C VAL A 165 -15.76 -1.34 10.11
N LEU A 166 -15.30 -2.41 9.47
CA LEU A 166 -16.16 -3.56 9.14
C LEU A 166 -16.69 -4.24 10.42
N ALA A 167 -15.82 -4.49 11.39
CA ALA A 167 -16.19 -5.07 12.67
C ALA A 167 -17.19 -4.18 13.43
N TYR A 168 -16.92 -2.86 13.49
CA TYR A 168 -17.85 -1.89 14.07
C TYR A 168 -19.23 -1.99 13.40
N ARG A 169 -19.30 -2.04 12.06
CA ARG A 169 -20.57 -2.14 11.33
C ARG A 169 -21.29 -3.48 11.54
N ALA A 170 -20.55 -4.56 11.80
CA ALA A 170 -21.10 -5.87 12.08
C ALA A 170 -21.52 -6.04 13.56
N GLY A 171 -21.13 -5.15 14.44
CA GLY A 171 -21.38 -5.24 15.86
C GLY A 171 -22.86 -5.23 16.27
N ASP A 172 -23.77 -4.75 15.41
CA ASP A 172 -25.23 -4.84 15.61
C ASP A 172 -25.76 -6.29 15.62
N ARG A 173 -25.02 -7.22 15.04
CA ARG A 173 -25.39 -8.65 14.95
C ARG A 173 -24.90 -9.45 16.18
N LEU A 174 -24.13 -8.83 17.09
CA LEU A 174 -23.67 -9.53 18.28
C LEU A 174 -24.86 -9.93 19.19
N PRO A 175 -24.89 -11.18 19.67
CA PRO A 175 -25.95 -11.65 20.54
C PRO A 175 -25.92 -10.93 21.90
N GLY A 176 -27.03 -11.01 22.63
CA GLY A 176 -27.18 -10.43 23.96
C GLY A 176 -28.08 -9.21 23.99
N LYS A 177 -28.93 -9.12 25.03
CA LYS A 177 -29.90 -8.02 25.22
C LYS A 177 -29.42 -6.94 26.20
N THR A 178 -28.33 -7.19 26.93
CA THR A 178 -27.83 -6.32 28.00
C THR A 178 -27.10 -5.08 27.50
N LEU A 179 -26.47 -5.14 26.35
CA LEU A 179 -25.72 -4.02 25.77
C LEU A 179 -26.57 -3.28 24.72
N SER A 180 -26.48 -1.96 24.71
CA SER A 180 -27.04 -1.15 23.63
C SER A 180 -26.39 -1.48 22.29
N VAL A 181 -27.10 -1.27 21.17
CA VAL A 181 -26.54 -1.49 19.82
C VAL A 181 -25.25 -0.69 19.62
N HIS A 182 -25.20 0.54 20.12
CA HIS A 182 -24.00 1.38 20.02
C HIS A 182 -22.80 0.80 20.79
N ALA A 183 -23.04 0.32 22.02
CA ALA A 183 -22.00 -0.34 22.82
C ALA A 183 -21.47 -1.62 22.16
N LYS A 184 -22.35 -2.43 21.53
CA LYS A 184 -21.95 -3.63 20.78
C LYS A 184 -21.05 -3.29 19.60
N LYS A 185 -21.37 -2.23 18.85
CA LYS A 185 -20.56 -1.74 17.73
C LYS A 185 -19.18 -1.29 18.17
N ILE A 186 -19.10 -0.50 19.25
CA ILE A 186 -17.82 -0.07 19.83
C ILE A 186 -17.02 -1.28 20.28
N LEU A 187 -17.63 -2.20 21.03
CA LEU A 187 -16.97 -3.40 21.51
C LEU A 187 -16.41 -4.25 20.35
N ALA A 188 -17.19 -4.46 19.28
CA ALA A 188 -16.72 -5.20 18.11
C ALA A 188 -15.51 -4.54 17.44
N GLY A 189 -15.53 -3.20 17.28
CA GLY A 189 -14.39 -2.45 16.76
C GLY A 189 -13.16 -2.55 17.65
N MET A 190 -13.32 -2.42 18.97
CA MET A 190 -12.23 -2.54 19.95
C MET A 190 -11.61 -3.94 19.97
N LEU A 191 -12.43 -4.99 19.96
CA LEU A 191 -11.98 -6.38 19.91
C LEU A 191 -11.20 -6.66 18.62
N CYS A 192 -11.67 -6.15 17.48
CA CYS A 192 -10.95 -6.25 16.22
C CYS A 192 -9.60 -5.54 16.28
N GLY A 193 -9.55 -4.31 16.79
CA GLY A 193 -8.31 -3.56 16.96
C GLY A 193 -7.32 -4.28 17.87
N PHE A 194 -7.80 -4.78 19.01
CA PHE A 194 -6.99 -5.59 19.93
C PHE A 194 -6.45 -6.86 19.26
N ALA A 195 -7.29 -7.59 18.52
CA ALA A 195 -6.87 -8.79 17.80
C ALA A 195 -5.78 -8.48 16.75
N ILE A 196 -5.90 -7.36 16.01
CA ILE A 196 -4.88 -6.93 15.04
C ILE A 196 -3.55 -6.68 15.76
N VAL A 197 -3.54 -5.94 16.87
CA VAL A 197 -2.32 -5.68 17.63
C VAL A 197 -1.75 -6.96 18.23
N ALA A 198 -2.58 -7.84 18.77
CA ALA A 198 -2.14 -9.13 19.33
C ALA A 198 -1.48 -10.02 18.25
N ILE A 199 -2.12 -10.14 17.07
CA ILE A 199 -1.56 -10.89 15.93
C ILE A 199 -0.23 -10.26 15.48
N TRP A 200 -0.13 -8.93 15.40
CA TRP A 200 1.11 -8.23 15.06
C TRP A 200 2.25 -8.59 16.02
N LEU A 201 2.00 -8.53 17.33
CA LEU A 201 3.00 -8.86 18.34
C LEU A 201 3.37 -10.34 18.35
N LEU A 202 2.41 -11.24 18.09
CA LEU A 202 2.68 -12.67 17.94
C LEU A 202 3.58 -12.93 16.73
N LEU A 203 3.26 -12.36 15.57
CA LEU A 203 4.08 -12.49 14.36
C LEU A 203 5.49 -11.92 14.57
N TYR A 204 5.62 -10.78 15.26
CA TYR A 204 6.91 -10.20 15.61
C TYR A 204 7.79 -11.16 16.42
N LYS A 205 7.21 -12.04 17.25
CA LYS A 205 7.92 -13.03 18.06
C LYS A 205 8.16 -14.37 17.35
N MET A 206 7.61 -14.58 16.15
CA MET A 206 7.73 -15.83 15.43
C MET A 206 9.18 -16.14 15.03
N PRO A 207 9.73 -17.34 15.33
CA PRO A 207 11.12 -17.66 15.05
C PRO A 207 11.53 -17.47 13.58
N PHE A 208 10.67 -17.86 12.64
CA PHE A 208 10.98 -17.77 11.21
C PHE A 208 11.03 -16.33 10.66
N LEU A 209 10.51 -15.35 11.41
CA LEU A 209 10.59 -13.93 11.04
C LEU A 209 11.74 -13.20 11.74
N GLN A 210 12.45 -13.85 12.67
CA GLN A 210 13.51 -13.20 13.45
C GLN A 210 14.66 -12.70 12.58
N SER A 211 15.04 -13.43 11.54
CA SER A 211 16.07 -12.99 10.58
C SER A 211 15.68 -11.68 9.85
N THR A 212 14.38 -11.43 9.69
CA THR A 212 13.87 -10.21 9.06
C THR A 212 13.73 -9.07 10.08
N VAL A 213 13.09 -9.34 11.23
CA VAL A 213 12.74 -8.26 12.19
C VAL A 213 13.92 -7.83 13.07
N SER A 214 14.98 -8.65 13.17
CA SER A 214 16.21 -8.28 13.88
C SER A 214 17.14 -7.39 13.06
N PHE A 215 16.95 -7.33 11.74
CA PHE A 215 17.72 -6.44 10.88
C PHE A 215 17.26 -4.98 11.09
N SER A 216 18.22 -4.07 11.21
CA SER A 216 17.91 -2.64 11.42
C SER A 216 18.88 -1.76 10.66
N TRP A 217 18.33 -0.74 10.02
CA TRP A 217 19.07 0.41 9.51
C TRP A 217 19.19 1.47 10.61
N PRO A 218 20.30 2.23 10.68
CA PRO A 218 20.41 3.32 11.65
C PRO A 218 19.40 4.43 11.32
N SER A 219 18.99 5.19 12.36
CA SER A 219 18.25 6.44 12.17
C SER A 219 19.12 7.48 11.45
N PHE A 220 18.53 8.32 10.62
CA PHE A 220 19.29 9.23 9.74
C PHE A 220 18.82 10.68 9.78
N VAL A 221 17.69 10.98 10.44
CA VAL A 221 17.17 12.34 10.61
C VAL A 221 16.60 12.55 12.02
N SER A 222 16.44 13.82 12.43
CA SER A 222 15.73 14.15 13.67
C SER A 222 14.23 13.88 13.55
N VAL A 223 13.53 13.70 14.69
CA VAL A 223 12.07 13.53 14.73
C VAL A 223 11.36 14.67 13.99
N ARG A 224 11.78 15.92 14.21
CA ARG A 224 11.21 17.08 13.53
C ARG A 224 11.34 16.97 12.01
N GLN A 225 12.53 16.60 11.53
CA GLN A 225 12.77 16.46 10.09
C GLN A 225 11.97 15.28 9.51
N ALA A 226 11.88 14.15 10.22
CA ALA A 226 11.08 13.01 9.80
C ALA A 226 9.59 13.36 9.64
N VAL A 227 9.03 14.14 10.58
CA VAL A 227 7.65 14.64 10.49
C VAL A 227 7.47 15.56 9.29
N VAL A 228 8.38 16.51 9.08
CA VAL A 228 8.35 17.40 7.89
C VAL A 228 8.42 16.58 6.60
N ASN A 229 9.31 15.60 6.54
CA ASN A 229 9.43 14.71 5.39
C ASN A 229 8.14 13.94 5.11
N ALA A 230 7.47 13.42 6.15
CA ALA A 230 6.20 12.71 6.00
C ALA A 230 5.08 13.64 5.50
N VAL A 231 4.97 14.85 6.04
CA VAL A 231 3.95 15.84 5.64
C VAL A 231 4.15 16.31 4.20
N LEU A 232 5.40 16.54 3.79
CA LEU A 232 5.76 17.00 2.45
C LEU A 232 5.97 15.85 1.45
N LEU A 233 5.70 14.59 1.86
CA LEU A 233 5.97 13.39 1.06
C LEU A 233 7.42 13.32 0.54
N ALA A 234 8.34 13.97 1.25
CA ALA A 234 9.75 14.02 0.92
C ALA A 234 10.46 12.70 1.22
N TYR A 235 9.98 12.00 2.26
CA TYR A 235 10.55 10.76 2.77
C TYR A 235 12.09 10.73 2.74
N VAL A 236 12.69 10.03 1.79
CA VAL A 236 14.14 9.92 1.61
C VAL A 236 14.68 10.74 0.44
N LYS A 237 13.85 11.57 -0.17
CA LYS A 237 14.16 12.40 -1.36
C LYS A 237 13.61 13.82 -1.23
N GLN A 238 13.38 14.46 -2.35
CA GLN A 238 12.86 15.82 -2.42
C GLN A 238 11.37 15.91 -2.06
N ALA A 239 10.96 17.05 -1.53
CA ALA A 239 9.59 17.35 -1.18
C ALA A 239 8.67 17.36 -2.41
N GLN A 240 7.55 16.65 -2.33
CA GLN A 240 6.53 16.60 -3.38
C GLN A 240 5.34 17.50 -3.02
N VAL A 241 5.56 18.80 -2.98
CA VAL A 241 4.61 19.80 -2.45
C VAL A 241 3.24 19.70 -3.10
N ALA A 242 3.16 19.56 -4.43
CA ALA A 242 1.89 19.44 -5.15
C ALA A 242 1.08 18.22 -4.69
N LEU A 243 1.72 17.06 -4.56
CA LEU A 243 1.08 15.84 -4.05
C LEU A 243 0.70 15.98 -2.58
N ALA A 244 1.55 16.61 -1.76
CA ALA A 244 1.25 16.87 -0.36
C ALA A 244 -0.01 17.75 -0.21
N VAL A 245 -0.15 18.79 -1.03
CA VAL A 245 -1.36 19.62 -1.08
C VAL A 245 -2.58 18.78 -1.47
N LEU A 246 -2.48 17.91 -2.49
CA LEU A 246 -3.59 17.04 -2.86
C LEU A 246 -3.97 16.08 -1.72
N VAL A 247 -2.99 15.48 -1.04
CA VAL A 247 -3.25 14.61 0.13
C VAL A 247 -3.94 15.42 1.24
N CYS A 248 -3.48 16.63 1.53
CA CYS A 248 -4.13 17.51 2.51
C CYS A 248 -5.59 17.84 2.11
N CYS A 249 -5.84 18.19 0.84
CA CYS A 249 -7.20 18.42 0.32
C CYS A 249 -8.07 17.14 0.47
N GLY A 250 -7.49 15.98 0.21
CA GLY A 250 -8.15 14.68 0.40
C GLY A 250 -8.47 14.39 1.87
N ILE A 251 -7.56 14.71 2.77
CA ILE A 251 -7.81 14.61 4.22
C ILE A 251 -8.98 15.51 4.62
N VAL A 252 -8.98 16.79 4.21
CA VAL A 252 -10.09 17.74 4.49
C VAL A 252 -11.42 17.24 3.92
N TYR A 253 -11.41 16.73 2.68
CA TYR A 253 -12.58 16.14 2.07
C TYR A 253 -13.08 14.93 2.86
N THR A 254 -12.19 14.06 3.29
CA THR A 254 -12.49 12.83 4.03
C THR A 254 -13.02 13.12 5.44
N LEU A 255 -12.51 14.14 6.12
CA LEU A 255 -13.03 14.60 7.43
C LEU A 255 -14.51 15.03 7.34
N ARG A 256 -14.90 15.63 6.21
CA ARG A 256 -16.32 15.98 5.95
C ARG A 256 -17.15 14.77 5.55
N ASN A 257 -16.54 13.73 4.99
CA ASN A 257 -17.17 12.50 4.52
C ASN A 257 -16.70 11.29 5.33
N ARG A 258 -17.23 11.13 6.54
CA ARG A 258 -16.80 10.15 7.56
C ARG A 258 -16.70 8.70 7.07
N LYS A 259 -17.33 8.36 5.94
CA LYS A 259 -17.25 7.03 5.29
C LYS A 259 -15.81 6.59 5.01
N TYR A 260 -14.92 7.54 4.75
CA TYR A 260 -13.53 7.31 4.30
C TYR A 260 -12.46 7.61 5.38
N LEU A 261 -12.85 7.92 6.62
CA LEU A 261 -11.91 8.26 7.71
C LEU A 261 -10.82 7.21 7.94
N TRP A 262 -11.13 5.95 7.71
CA TRP A 262 -10.16 4.87 7.84
C TRP A 262 -8.95 5.02 6.91
N MET A 263 -9.08 5.67 5.74
CA MET A 263 -7.96 5.95 4.83
C MET A 263 -6.96 6.94 5.45
N ILE A 264 -7.48 7.95 6.16
CA ILE A 264 -6.60 8.89 6.92
C ILE A 264 -5.83 8.12 7.99
N VAL A 265 -6.50 7.21 8.70
CA VAL A 265 -5.85 6.41 9.75
C VAL A 265 -4.78 5.49 9.15
N SER A 266 -5.05 4.84 8.00
CA SER A 266 -4.05 4.01 7.31
C SER A 266 -2.83 4.82 6.90
N PHE A 267 -3.01 5.99 6.29
CA PHE A 267 -1.93 6.88 5.93
C PHE A 267 -1.17 7.41 7.15
N ALA A 268 -1.87 7.75 8.23
CA ALA A 268 -1.26 8.22 9.47
C ALA A 268 -0.40 7.14 10.14
N ILE A 269 -0.87 5.88 10.16
CA ILE A 269 -0.08 4.74 10.68
C ILE A 269 1.18 4.53 9.84
N ALA A 270 1.06 4.51 8.50
CA ALA A 270 2.20 4.33 7.61
C ALA A 270 3.22 5.49 7.75
N SER A 271 2.74 6.73 7.87
CA SER A 271 3.58 7.92 8.12
C SER A 271 4.24 7.87 9.50
N LEU A 272 3.53 7.42 10.54
CA LEU A 272 4.11 7.19 11.87
C LEU A 272 5.22 6.14 11.83
N PHE A 273 5.02 5.03 11.11
CA PHE A 273 6.06 4.02 10.93
C PHE A 273 7.30 4.62 10.27
N TYR A 274 7.13 5.47 9.24
CA TYR A 274 8.23 6.17 8.63
C TYR A 274 8.94 7.10 9.63
N VAL A 275 8.21 7.91 10.39
CA VAL A 275 8.79 8.83 11.37
C VAL A 275 9.60 8.07 12.42
N VAL A 276 9.04 7.00 13.00
CA VAL A 276 9.73 6.16 13.99
C VAL A 276 10.96 5.50 13.35
N ASN A 277 10.85 4.99 12.14
CA ASN A 277 11.96 4.36 11.44
C ASN A 277 13.12 5.30 11.17
N ALA A 278 12.82 6.49 10.66
CA ALA A 278 13.82 7.47 10.22
C ALA A 278 14.53 8.16 11.39
N SER A 279 13.89 8.26 12.56
CA SER A 279 14.35 9.14 13.64
C SER A 279 14.71 8.48 14.96
N THR A 280 14.49 7.16 15.11
CA THR A 280 14.79 6.45 16.38
C THR A 280 15.48 5.11 16.11
N ASP A 281 16.28 4.66 17.09
CA ASP A 281 16.89 3.33 17.11
C ASP A 281 16.40 2.54 18.35
N SER A 282 15.10 2.62 18.60
CA SER A 282 14.42 2.05 19.77
C SER A 282 13.75 0.70 19.47
N LEU A 283 13.32 0.00 20.52
CA LEU A 283 12.48 -1.21 20.39
C LEU A 283 11.20 -0.91 19.57
N ALA A 284 10.65 0.30 19.68
CA ALA A 284 9.47 0.69 18.89
C ALA A 284 9.74 0.61 17.38
N LYS A 285 10.93 1.02 16.92
CA LYS A 285 11.34 0.86 15.52
C LYS A 285 11.32 -0.61 15.11
N ALA A 286 11.96 -1.49 15.88
CA ALA A 286 12.00 -2.92 15.57
C ALA A 286 10.60 -3.54 15.52
N VAL A 287 9.74 -3.25 16.50
CA VAL A 287 8.38 -3.80 16.58
C VAL A 287 7.48 -3.29 15.45
N LEU A 288 7.54 -1.99 15.13
CA LEU A 288 6.66 -1.38 14.14
C LEU A 288 7.16 -1.58 12.71
N THR A 289 8.47 -1.60 12.48
CA THR A 289 9.04 -1.53 11.13
C THR A 289 9.92 -2.71 10.75
N GLY A 290 10.14 -3.65 11.68
CA GLY A 290 11.02 -4.82 11.47
C GLY A 290 10.58 -5.72 10.31
N PHE A 291 9.27 -5.88 10.04
CA PHE A 291 8.77 -6.67 8.91
C PHE A 291 9.21 -6.14 7.54
N TRP A 292 9.70 -4.92 7.45
CA TRP A 292 10.33 -4.30 6.27
C TRP A 292 11.84 -4.19 6.43
N TYR A 293 12.48 -5.01 7.29
CA TYR A 293 13.91 -4.91 7.62
C TYR A 293 14.28 -3.54 8.23
N ALA A 294 13.33 -2.83 8.84
CA ALA A 294 13.45 -1.44 9.22
C ALA A 294 14.04 -0.53 8.11
N ASP A 295 13.78 -0.85 6.84
CA ASP A 295 14.27 -0.14 5.67
C ASP A 295 13.39 1.08 5.37
N PRO A 296 13.92 2.32 5.43
CA PRO A 296 13.15 3.53 5.22
C PRO A 296 12.52 3.64 3.83
N TYR A 297 13.13 3.07 2.80
CA TYR A 297 12.62 3.12 1.42
C TYR A 297 11.37 2.27 1.25
N ARG A 298 11.33 1.09 1.85
CA ARG A 298 10.17 0.19 1.83
C ARG A 298 9.00 0.79 2.61
N ILE A 299 9.28 1.43 3.74
CA ILE A 299 8.27 2.09 4.57
C ILE A 299 7.75 3.36 3.89
N ALA A 300 8.62 4.13 3.25
CA ALA A 300 8.23 5.26 2.41
C ALA A 300 7.31 4.84 1.24
N ALA A 301 7.63 3.73 0.59
CA ALA A 301 6.79 3.15 -0.46
C ALA A 301 5.40 2.74 0.06
N MET A 302 5.33 2.10 1.23
CA MET A 302 4.05 1.81 1.91
C MET A 302 3.25 3.08 2.18
N ALA A 303 3.89 4.13 2.71
CA ALA A 303 3.22 5.39 3.01
C ALA A 303 2.70 6.08 1.73
N ALA A 304 3.47 6.02 0.62
CA ALA A 304 3.03 6.52 -0.68
C ALA A 304 1.79 5.76 -1.19
N ILE A 305 1.77 4.42 -1.12
CA ILE A 305 0.61 3.61 -1.50
C ILE A 305 -0.63 4.00 -0.67
N CYS A 306 -0.47 4.22 0.64
CA CYS A 306 -1.55 4.68 1.51
C CYS A 306 -2.03 6.11 1.18
N ALA A 307 -1.17 6.96 0.62
CA ALA A 307 -1.50 8.34 0.26
C ALA A 307 -2.31 8.45 -1.04
N VAL A 308 -2.17 7.49 -1.98
CA VAL A 308 -2.82 7.55 -3.30
C VAL A 308 -4.32 7.78 -3.24
N PRO A 309 -5.13 7.04 -2.44
CA PRO A 309 -6.58 7.28 -2.36
C PRO A 309 -6.93 8.68 -1.84
N LEU A 310 -6.13 9.21 -0.90
CA LEU A 310 -6.31 10.57 -0.39
C LEU A 310 -5.96 11.61 -1.46
N ALA A 311 -4.87 11.41 -2.22
CA ALA A 311 -4.52 12.30 -3.33
C ALA A 311 -5.62 12.32 -4.41
N GLY A 312 -6.18 11.16 -4.77
CA GLY A 312 -7.30 11.07 -5.71
C GLY A 312 -8.57 11.78 -5.20
N LEU A 313 -8.92 11.62 -3.92
CA LEU A 313 -10.02 12.37 -3.30
C LEU A 313 -9.73 13.86 -3.22
N GLY A 314 -8.49 14.26 -2.98
CA GLY A 314 -8.06 15.65 -2.98
C GLY A 314 -8.18 16.29 -4.35
N PHE A 315 -7.74 15.59 -5.39
CA PHE A 315 -7.91 16.05 -6.76
C PHE A 315 -9.41 16.19 -7.12
N TYR A 316 -10.23 15.23 -6.77
CA TYR A 316 -11.67 15.30 -6.95
C TYR A 316 -12.28 16.52 -6.24
N ALA A 317 -11.87 16.79 -5.01
CA ALA A 317 -12.33 17.96 -4.26
C ALA A 317 -11.88 19.27 -4.91
N PHE A 318 -10.63 19.32 -5.37
CA PHE A 318 -10.06 20.45 -6.07
C PHE A 318 -10.81 20.75 -7.38
N VAL A 319 -11.06 19.73 -8.20
CA VAL A 319 -11.83 19.89 -9.44
C VAL A 319 -13.24 20.43 -9.16
N LYS A 320 -13.94 19.88 -8.16
CA LYS A 320 -15.25 20.40 -7.75
C LYS A 320 -15.20 21.86 -7.31
N PHE A 321 -14.16 22.22 -6.57
CA PHE A 321 -13.96 23.61 -6.15
C PHE A 321 -13.76 24.53 -7.36
N VAL A 322 -12.91 24.15 -8.31
CA VAL A 322 -12.65 24.92 -9.54
C VAL A 322 -13.93 25.08 -10.36
N ILE A 323 -14.68 24.00 -10.60
CA ILE A 323 -15.94 24.06 -11.34
C ILE A 323 -16.92 25.02 -10.66
N HIS A 324 -17.10 24.91 -9.34
CA HIS A 324 -18.00 25.78 -8.59
C HIS A 324 -17.57 27.26 -8.65
N PHE A 325 -16.25 27.51 -8.63
CA PHE A 325 -15.70 28.85 -8.74
C PHE A 325 -15.92 29.44 -10.14
N CYS A 326 -15.69 28.66 -11.20
CA CYS A 326 -15.94 29.07 -12.58
C CYS A 326 -17.44 29.36 -12.81
N ASP A 327 -18.33 28.54 -12.24
CA ASP A 327 -19.79 28.78 -12.31
C ASP A 327 -20.19 30.09 -11.64
N LYS A 328 -19.58 30.44 -10.49
CA LYS A 328 -19.82 31.71 -9.79
C LYS A 328 -19.37 32.94 -10.56
N LEU A 329 -18.28 32.81 -11.34
CA LEU A 329 -17.70 33.90 -12.13
C LEU A 329 -18.25 33.96 -13.55
N ASP A 330 -19.26 33.15 -13.89
CA ASP A 330 -19.85 32.99 -15.25
C ASP A 330 -18.81 32.62 -16.33
N LEU A 331 -17.72 31.96 -15.90
CA LEU A 331 -16.62 31.49 -16.76
C LEU A 331 -16.84 30.08 -17.29
N ARG A 332 -18.09 29.74 -17.62
CA ARG A 332 -18.50 28.38 -18.06
C ARG A 332 -17.77 27.88 -19.31
N TRP A 333 -17.26 28.78 -20.14
CA TRP A 333 -16.48 28.43 -21.32
C TRP A 333 -15.12 27.77 -20.99
N LEU A 334 -14.57 27.97 -19.80
CA LEU A 334 -13.37 27.28 -19.30
C LEU A 334 -13.66 25.85 -18.78
N ALA A 335 -14.89 25.59 -18.41
CA ALA A 335 -15.34 24.28 -17.92
C ALA A 335 -15.74 23.36 -19.08
N PHE A 336 -14.82 23.08 -20.02
CA PHE A 336 -15.05 22.11 -21.08
C PHE A 336 -15.45 20.75 -20.48
N GLY A 337 -16.71 20.36 -20.74
CA GLY A 337 -17.37 19.21 -20.17
C GLY A 337 -16.52 17.95 -20.06
N GLY A 338 -16.26 17.51 -18.84
CA GLY A 338 -15.73 16.19 -18.50
C GLY A 338 -14.27 15.88 -18.88
N ARG A 339 -13.63 16.65 -19.77
CA ARG A 339 -12.24 16.41 -20.24
C ARG A 339 -11.18 17.11 -19.42
N VAL A 340 -11.51 18.23 -18.77
CA VAL A 340 -10.59 19.03 -17.96
C VAL A 340 -9.94 18.23 -16.82
N PRO A 341 -10.68 17.42 -16.04
CA PRO A 341 -10.06 16.68 -14.94
C PRO A 341 -9.00 15.67 -15.36
N LEU A 342 -9.18 15.02 -16.52
CA LEU A 342 -8.21 14.06 -17.04
C LEU A 342 -6.93 14.75 -17.53
N ALA A 343 -7.07 15.86 -18.25
CA ALA A 343 -5.94 16.65 -18.72
C ALA A 343 -5.12 17.21 -17.55
N MET A 344 -5.79 17.67 -16.47
CA MET A 344 -5.11 18.16 -15.26
C MET A 344 -4.37 17.05 -14.51
N SER A 345 -4.95 15.83 -14.40
CA SER A 345 -4.26 14.71 -13.76
C SER A 345 -3.05 14.22 -14.55
N VAL A 346 -3.13 14.21 -15.89
CA VAL A 346 -1.99 13.89 -16.76
C VAL A 346 -0.89 14.94 -16.66
N GLY A 347 -1.24 16.24 -16.68
CA GLY A 347 -0.27 17.32 -16.51
C GLY A 347 0.43 17.38 -15.14
N MET A 348 -0.10 16.69 -14.11
CA MET A 348 0.56 16.54 -12.79
C MET A 348 1.57 15.38 -12.75
N VAL A 349 1.46 14.44 -13.66
CA VAL A 349 2.34 13.25 -13.73
C VAL A 349 3.57 13.54 -14.60
N LEU A 350 3.43 14.40 -15.60
CA LEU A 350 4.53 14.88 -16.46
C LEU A 350 5.32 16.02 -15.79
#